data_d91b49e9213629bae5cb91752e75f51f
#
_entry.id   d91b49e9213629bae5cb91752e75f51f
#
_cell.length_a   1.000
_cell.length_b   1.000
_cell.length_c   1.000
_cell.angle_alpha   90.00
_cell.angle_beta   90.00
_cell.angle_gamma   90.00
#
_symmetry.space_group_name_H-M   'P 1'
#
loop_
_entity.id
_entity.type
_entity.pdbx_description
1 polymer ?
#
loop_
_entity_poly.entity_id
_entity_poly.type
_entity_poly.pdbx_seq_one_letter_code
_entity_poly.pdbx_strand_id
1 'polypeptide(L)'
;MKEVKNGKKLQINMFGMLILLTMIPLLLSIALISVISLNITKTNLENAAEDKLYVVANDLSNHCRENEISYATAEQYHDYIDSLKDQKIEMAIIIKDSPSVASIKNENDYRVRDIEVSEEIYAYGEEGFYDSDVMIDGKVYYGYYKPITVHDEVIGMAFAAQLKDN
;
A
#
# COMPACT_ATOMS: atom_id res chain seq x y z
N MET A 1 -28.62 -20.64 56.73
CA MET A 1 -27.16 -20.47 56.89
C MET A 1 -26.63 -19.83 55.62
N LYS A 2 -26.31 -18.53 55.69
CA LYS A 2 -25.74 -17.78 54.52
C LYS A 2 -24.23 -17.78 54.69
N GLU A 3 -23.52 -18.40 53.72
CA GLU A 3 -22.06 -18.29 53.63
C GLU A 3 -21.66 -16.88 53.26
N VAL A 4 -20.94 -16.24 54.16
CA VAL A 4 -20.31 -14.92 53.93
C VAL A 4 -19.02 -15.20 53.15
N LYS A 5 -19.02 -14.91 51.84
CA LYS A 5 -17.78 -14.86 51.02
C LYS A 5 -16.85 -13.78 51.58
N ASN A 6 -15.79 -14.21 52.25
CA ASN A 6 -14.69 -13.37 52.69
C ASN A 6 -13.92 -12.85 51.48
N GLY A 7 -14.22 -11.62 51.02
CA GLY A 7 -13.42 -10.88 50.07
C GLY A 7 -12.08 -10.55 50.74
N LYS A 8 -10.99 -11.14 50.24
CA LYS A 8 -9.61 -10.76 50.61
C LYS A 8 -9.42 -9.28 50.31
N LYS A 9 -9.49 -8.40 51.31
CA LYS A 9 -9.06 -7.01 51.20
C LYS A 9 -7.54 -7.04 50.92
N LEU A 10 -7.13 -6.56 49.74
CA LEU A 10 -5.72 -6.33 49.47
C LEU A 10 -5.23 -5.22 50.44
N GLN A 11 -4.48 -5.61 51.45
CA GLN A 11 -3.79 -4.65 52.33
C GLN A 11 -2.51 -4.19 51.60
N ILE A 12 -2.63 -3.12 50.84
CA ILE A 12 -1.45 -2.45 50.23
C ILE A 12 -0.83 -1.63 51.33
N ASN A 13 0.40 -1.97 51.75
CA ASN A 13 1.15 -1.18 52.70
C ASN A 13 1.58 0.17 52.08
N MET A 14 1.94 1.15 52.89
CA MET A 14 2.32 2.50 52.43
C MET A 14 3.43 2.50 51.35
N PHE A 15 4.35 1.55 51.42
CA PHE A 15 5.40 1.36 50.41
C PHE A 15 4.87 0.82 49.07
N GLY A 16 3.94 -0.13 49.12
CA GLY A 16 3.26 -0.63 47.94
C GLY A 16 2.40 0.43 47.23
N MET A 17 1.77 1.33 48.02
CA MET A 17 1.00 2.45 47.48
C MET A 17 1.90 3.48 46.78
N LEU A 18 3.10 3.74 47.29
CA LEU A 18 4.09 4.63 46.69
C LEU A 18 4.58 4.04 45.36
N ILE A 19 4.87 2.73 45.33
CA ILE A 19 5.29 2.06 44.09
C ILE A 19 4.17 2.12 43.03
N LEU A 20 2.92 1.83 43.42
CA LEU A 20 1.79 1.93 42.48
C LEU A 20 1.61 3.35 41.92
N LEU A 21 1.75 4.36 42.78
CA LEU A 21 1.60 5.76 42.37
C LEU A 21 2.66 6.20 41.34
N THR A 22 3.87 5.64 41.40
CA THR A 22 4.96 5.96 40.44
C THR A 22 4.94 5.06 39.20
N MET A 23 4.62 3.79 39.35
CA MET A 23 4.64 2.80 38.26
C MET A 23 3.48 2.98 37.27
N ILE A 24 2.29 3.33 37.75
CA ILE A 24 1.11 3.49 36.87
C ILE A 24 1.31 4.61 35.83
N PRO A 25 1.71 5.85 36.21
CA PRO A 25 1.98 6.90 35.23
C PRO A 25 3.11 6.53 34.25
N LEU A 26 4.14 5.84 34.75
CA LEU A 26 5.26 5.38 33.89
C LEU A 26 4.78 4.39 32.83
N LEU A 27 4.01 3.37 33.20
CA LEU A 27 3.45 2.41 32.28
C LEU A 27 2.49 3.04 31.26
N LEU A 28 1.65 3.99 31.71
CA LEU A 28 0.76 4.74 30.83
C LEU A 28 1.56 5.58 29.82
N SER A 29 2.63 6.24 30.28
CA SER A 29 3.49 7.03 29.38
C SER A 29 4.18 6.16 28.33
N ILE A 30 4.69 5.00 28.71
CA ILE A 30 5.31 4.03 27.77
C ILE A 30 4.26 3.54 26.76
N ALA A 31 3.07 3.20 27.21
CA ALA A 31 2.00 2.75 26.31
C ALA A 31 1.60 3.83 25.30
N LEU A 32 1.44 5.09 25.76
CA LEU A 32 1.13 6.22 24.87
C LEU A 32 2.23 6.48 23.86
N ILE A 33 3.50 6.50 24.28
CA ILE A 33 4.64 6.69 23.40
C ILE A 33 4.71 5.56 22.36
N SER A 34 4.45 4.32 22.77
CA SER A 34 4.44 3.18 21.84
C SER A 34 3.37 3.32 20.77
N VAL A 35 2.15 3.71 21.13
CA VAL A 35 1.06 3.92 20.16
C VAL A 35 1.38 5.06 19.19
N ILE A 36 1.89 6.18 19.70
CA ILE A 36 2.28 7.33 18.86
C ILE A 36 3.41 6.93 17.91
N SER A 37 4.44 6.23 18.42
CA SER A 37 5.57 5.77 17.60
C SER A 37 5.13 4.83 16.49
N LEU A 38 4.24 3.88 16.77
CA LEU A 38 3.70 2.97 15.76
C LEU A 38 2.93 3.72 14.67
N ASN A 39 2.10 4.69 15.05
CA ASN A 39 1.34 5.49 14.08
C ASN A 39 2.27 6.34 13.18
N ILE A 40 3.29 7.00 13.76
CA ILE A 40 4.27 7.78 13.01
C ILE A 40 5.04 6.86 12.05
N THR A 41 5.49 5.70 12.52
CA THR A 41 6.22 4.74 11.69
C THR A 41 5.36 4.26 10.51
N LYS A 42 4.09 3.94 10.75
CA LYS A 42 3.16 3.54 9.69
C LYS A 42 3.00 4.64 8.63
N THR A 43 2.71 5.88 9.07
CA THR A 43 2.55 7.02 8.15
C THR A 43 3.83 7.29 7.35
N ASN A 44 5.01 7.21 7.98
CA ASN A 44 6.28 7.41 7.28
C ASN A 44 6.55 6.31 6.24
N LEU A 45 6.18 5.06 6.53
CA LEU A 45 6.30 3.96 5.58
C LEU A 45 5.35 4.13 4.39
N GLU A 46 4.11 4.54 4.64
CA GLU A 46 3.12 4.81 3.59
C GLU A 46 3.58 5.96 2.68
N ASN A 47 4.02 7.09 3.25
CA ASN A 47 4.52 8.21 2.48
C ASN A 47 5.77 7.84 1.66
N ALA A 48 6.70 7.09 2.24
CA ALA A 48 7.90 6.63 1.51
C ALA A 48 7.54 5.64 0.38
N ALA A 49 6.52 4.80 0.56
CA ALA A 49 6.02 3.92 -0.49
C ALA A 49 5.35 4.74 -1.59
N GLU A 50 4.50 5.71 -1.25
CA GLU A 50 3.83 6.62 -2.19
C GLU A 50 4.83 7.35 -3.07
N ASP A 51 5.83 8.03 -2.47
CA ASP A 51 6.86 8.78 -3.20
C ASP A 51 7.61 7.88 -4.19
N LYS A 52 8.00 6.69 -3.75
CA LYS A 52 8.73 5.73 -4.58
C LYS A 52 7.88 5.21 -5.73
N LEU A 53 6.63 4.83 -5.45
CA LEU A 53 5.69 4.31 -6.44
C LEU A 53 5.29 5.39 -7.44
N TYR A 54 5.12 6.64 -6.99
CA TYR A 54 4.90 7.78 -7.87
C TYR A 54 5.99 7.92 -8.93
N VAL A 55 7.26 7.89 -8.52
CA VAL A 55 8.39 8.02 -9.46
C VAL A 55 8.34 6.91 -10.51
N VAL A 56 8.15 5.66 -10.09
CA VAL A 56 8.12 4.52 -11.00
C VAL A 56 6.91 4.55 -11.93
N ALA A 57 5.72 4.84 -11.42
CA ALA A 57 4.50 4.95 -12.23
C ALA A 57 4.59 6.13 -13.22
N ASN A 58 5.19 7.25 -12.81
CA ASN A 58 5.39 8.40 -13.65
C ASN A 58 6.38 8.12 -14.80
N ASP A 59 7.49 7.45 -14.52
CA ASP A 59 8.46 7.03 -15.55
C ASP A 59 7.82 6.07 -16.55
N LEU A 60 7.06 5.08 -16.07
CA LEU A 60 6.33 4.15 -16.92
C LEU A 60 5.28 4.88 -17.77
N SER A 61 4.50 5.80 -17.20
CA SER A 61 3.51 6.60 -17.92
C SER A 61 4.16 7.45 -19.02
N ASN A 62 5.27 8.14 -18.71
CA ASN A 62 6.00 8.94 -19.67
C ASN A 62 6.54 8.08 -20.82
N HIS A 63 7.12 6.92 -20.52
CA HIS A 63 7.61 6.00 -21.53
C HIS A 63 6.50 5.49 -22.45
N CYS A 64 5.33 5.15 -21.89
CA CYS A 64 4.15 4.76 -22.66
C CYS A 64 3.64 5.88 -23.56
N ARG A 65 3.63 7.12 -23.05
CA ARG A 65 3.22 8.31 -23.81
C ARG A 65 4.17 8.62 -24.96
N GLU A 66 5.47 8.62 -24.72
CA GLU A 66 6.49 8.92 -25.73
C GLU A 66 6.51 7.90 -26.88
N ASN A 67 6.13 6.67 -26.60
CA ASN A 67 6.04 5.60 -27.58
C ASN A 67 4.61 5.39 -28.12
N GLU A 68 3.69 6.30 -27.83
CA GLU A 68 2.28 6.23 -28.26
C GLU A 68 1.67 4.85 -28.08
N ILE A 69 1.78 4.31 -26.85
CA ILE A 69 1.33 2.94 -26.57
C ILE A 69 -0.14 2.76 -26.92
N SER A 70 -0.48 1.60 -27.45
CA SER A 70 -1.84 1.16 -27.71
C SER A 70 -2.03 -0.27 -27.22
N TYR A 71 -3.26 -0.73 -27.17
CA TYR A 71 -3.53 -2.14 -26.85
C TYR A 71 -2.73 -3.12 -27.73
N ALA A 72 -2.62 -2.84 -29.04
CA ALA A 72 -1.91 -3.69 -29.96
C ALA A 72 -0.38 -3.77 -29.70
N THR A 73 0.18 -2.75 -29.06
CA THR A 73 1.61 -2.68 -28.76
C THR A 73 1.93 -2.99 -27.30
N ALA A 74 0.95 -2.99 -26.41
CA ALA A 74 1.15 -3.15 -24.98
C ALA A 74 1.86 -4.47 -24.60
N GLU A 75 1.54 -5.57 -25.25
CA GLU A 75 2.17 -6.88 -25.02
C GLU A 75 3.69 -6.86 -25.25
N GLN A 76 4.20 -5.96 -26.06
CA GLN A 76 5.64 -5.82 -26.34
C GLN A 76 6.40 -5.20 -25.16
N TYR A 77 5.69 -4.63 -24.17
CA TYR A 77 6.28 -3.99 -23.01
C TYR A 77 6.57 -4.97 -21.85
N HIS A 78 6.30 -6.26 -22.01
CA HIS A 78 6.63 -7.24 -20.97
C HIS A 78 8.11 -7.21 -20.58
N ASP A 79 9.02 -7.23 -21.58
CA ASP A 79 10.45 -7.22 -21.34
C ASP A 79 10.90 -5.91 -20.69
N TYR A 80 10.30 -4.78 -21.08
CA TYR A 80 10.57 -3.49 -20.48
C TYR A 80 10.14 -3.45 -19.01
N ILE A 81 8.91 -3.83 -18.72
CA ILE A 81 8.38 -3.90 -17.35
C ILE A 81 9.22 -4.84 -16.48
N ASP A 82 9.63 -5.99 -17.02
CA ASP A 82 10.48 -6.94 -16.29
C ASP A 82 11.88 -6.40 -16.04
N SER A 83 12.43 -5.63 -16.99
CA SER A 83 13.75 -5.00 -16.83
C SER A 83 13.78 -3.93 -15.73
N LEU A 84 12.64 -3.28 -15.49
CA LEU A 84 12.47 -2.28 -14.43
C LEU A 84 12.10 -2.90 -13.08
N LYS A 85 11.80 -4.21 -13.04
CA LYS A 85 11.47 -4.95 -11.83
C LYS A 85 12.67 -5.02 -10.91
N ASP A 86 12.96 -3.93 -10.22
CA ASP A 86 13.98 -3.84 -9.19
C ASP A 86 13.32 -3.60 -7.82
N GLN A 87 13.94 -4.15 -6.77
CA GLN A 87 13.65 -3.81 -5.38
C GLN A 87 12.21 -4.02 -4.90
N LYS A 88 11.55 -5.10 -5.29
CA LYS A 88 10.20 -5.46 -4.82
C LYS A 88 9.07 -4.55 -5.34
N ILE A 89 9.30 -3.78 -6.40
CA ILE A 89 8.24 -3.06 -7.09
C ILE A 89 7.75 -3.88 -8.27
N GLU A 90 6.46 -4.08 -8.31
CA GLU A 90 5.74 -4.64 -9.43
C GLU A 90 5.16 -3.51 -10.28
N MET A 91 5.02 -3.74 -11.58
CA MET A 91 4.49 -2.75 -12.51
C MET A 91 3.44 -3.35 -13.41
N ALA A 92 2.52 -2.52 -13.87
CA ALA A 92 1.56 -2.89 -14.90
C ALA A 92 1.21 -1.70 -15.80
N ILE A 93 0.88 -2.02 -17.04
CA ILE A 93 0.21 -1.13 -17.99
C ILE A 93 -1.23 -1.61 -18.11
N ILE A 94 -2.17 -0.76 -17.75
CA ILE A 94 -3.60 -1.05 -17.73
C ILE A 94 -4.25 -0.17 -18.79
N ILE A 95 -4.60 -0.74 -19.92
CA ILE A 95 -5.30 -0.02 -20.99
C ILE A 95 -6.80 -0.26 -20.81
N LYS A 96 -7.58 0.82 -20.96
CA LYS A 96 -9.03 0.77 -20.78
C LYS A 96 -9.66 -0.32 -21.66
N ASP A 97 -10.56 -1.10 -21.09
CA ASP A 97 -11.28 -2.19 -21.75
C ASP A 97 -10.39 -3.31 -22.34
N SER A 98 -9.17 -3.48 -21.79
CA SER A 98 -8.21 -4.43 -22.29
C SER A 98 -7.50 -5.17 -21.15
N PRO A 99 -6.99 -6.40 -21.39
CA PRO A 99 -6.17 -7.08 -20.41
C PRO A 99 -4.93 -6.27 -20.03
N SER A 100 -4.60 -6.23 -18.74
CA SER A 100 -3.39 -5.55 -18.27
C SER A 100 -2.10 -6.32 -18.65
N VAL A 101 -1.04 -5.57 -18.87
CA VAL A 101 0.32 -6.09 -19.06
C VAL A 101 1.09 -5.85 -17.77
N ALA A 102 1.32 -6.91 -16.98
CA ALA A 102 1.84 -6.79 -15.64
C ALA A 102 3.08 -7.67 -15.40
N SER A 103 3.95 -7.22 -14.49
CA SER A 103 5.02 -8.05 -13.92
C SER A 103 4.51 -8.91 -12.76
N ILE A 104 3.37 -8.57 -12.18
CA ILE A 104 2.75 -9.30 -11.07
C ILE A 104 2.37 -10.70 -11.52
N LYS A 105 2.74 -11.69 -10.71
CA LYS A 105 2.44 -13.09 -10.96
C LYS A 105 1.59 -13.68 -9.85
N ASN A 106 0.64 -14.53 -10.22
CA ASN A 106 -0.17 -15.31 -9.31
C ASN A 106 0.62 -16.49 -8.70
N GLU A 107 -0.04 -17.28 -7.84
CA GLU A 107 0.57 -18.44 -7.17
C GLU A 107 1.05 -19.54 -8.14
N ASN A 108 0.51 -19.59 -9.35
CA ASN A 108 0.90 -20.54 -10.40
C ASN A 108 1.97 -19.99 -11.37
N ASP A 109 2.62 -18.86 -11.03
CA ASP A 109 3.63 -18.16 -11.82
C ASP A 109 3.09 -17.58 -13.16
N TYR A 110 1.77 -17.47 -13.30
CA TYR A 110 1.15 -16.78 -14.44
C TYR A 110 0.99 -15.29 -14.15
N ARG A 111 1.23 -14.45 -15.17
CA ARG A 111 1.01 -12.99 -15.06
C ARG A 111 -0.45 -12.67 -14.83
N VAL A 112 -0.70 -11.74 -13.91
CA VAL A 112 -2.03 -11.20 -13.68
C VAL A 112 -2.39 -10.28 -14.84
N ARG A 113 -3.58 -10.48 -15.43
CA ARG A 113 -4.06 -9.74 -16.61
C ARG A 113 -5.36 -8.97 -16.37
N ASP A 114 -5.95 -9.11 -15.20
CA ASP A 114 -7.25 -8.58 -14.80
C ASP A 114 -7.14 -7.59 -13.64
N ILE A 115 -6.18 -6.66 -13.75
CA ILE A 115 -6.08 -5.57 -12.78
C ILE A 115 -7.15 -4.53 -13.15
N GLU A 116 -8.18 -4.46 -12.30
CA GLU A 116 -9.29 -3.51 -12.48
C GLU A 116 -8.92 -2.14 -11.93
N VAL A 117 -9.32 -1.08 -12.66
CA VAL A 117 -9.20 0.31 -12.25
C VAL A 117 -10.60 0.91 -12.23
N SER A 118 -11.01 1.45 -11.10
CA SER A 118 -12.33 2.07 -10.98
C SER A 118 -12.41 3.37 -11.78
N GLU A 119 -13.62 3.74 -12.23
CA GLU A 119 -13.86 5.00 -12.92
C GLU A 119 -13.45 6.22 -12.08
N GLU A 120 -13.50 6.12 -10.75
CA GLU A 120 -13.06 7.18 -9.84
C GLU A 120 -11.55 7.44 -9.97
N ILE A 121 -10.74 6.40 -10.17
CA ILE A 121 -9.28 6.55 -10.34
C ILE A 121 -8.97 7.28 -11.65
N TYR A 122 -9.70 7.00 -12.72
CA TYR A 122 -9.56 7.73 -13.99
C TYR A 122 -9.92 9.22 -13.86
N ALA A 123 -10.78 9.58 -12.90
CA ALA A 123 -11.21 10.97 -12.67
C ALA A 123 -10.17 11.86 -11.95
N TYR A 124 -9.14 11.27 -11.34
CA TYR A 124 -8.07 12.04 -10.65
C TYR A 124 -7.16 12.83 -11.58
N GLY A 125 -7.27 12.63 -12.91
CA GLY A 125 -6.51 13.39 -13.89
C GLY A 125 -5.00 13.17 -13.83
N GLU A 126 -4.25 14.21 -14.24
CA GLU A 126 -2.79 14.10 -14.44
C GLU A 126 -1.98 13.84 -13.15
N GLU A 127 -2.51 14.15 -11.98
CA GLU A 127 -1.80 13.94 -10.71
C GLU A 127 -1.62 12.46 -10.40
N GLY A 128 -2.58 11.62 -10.83
CA GLY A 128 -2.62 10.20 -10.51
C GLY A 128 -3.24 9.93 -9.13
N PHE A 129 -3.21 8.68 -8.69
CA PHE A 129 -3.88 8.24 -7.48
C PHE A 129 -3.04 7.21 -6.72
N TYR A 130 -2.84 7.44 -5.43
CA TYR A 130 -2.24 6.47 -4.51
C TYR A 130 -3.32 5.72 -3.74
N ASP A 131 -3.20 4.39 -3.68
CA ASP A 131 -4.06 3.53 -2.87
C ASP A 131 -3.19 2.66 -1.97
N SER A 132 -3.44 2.75 -0.67
CA SER A 132 -2.70 1.95 0.31
C SER A 132 -3.15 0.49 0.40
N ASP A 133 -4.28 0.11 -0.18
CA ASP A 133 -4.92 -1.20 0.05
C ASP A 133 -5.39 -1.90 -1.24
N VAL A 134 -4.59 -1.83 -2.29
CA VAL A 134 -4.89 -2.47 -3.57
C VAL A 134 -4.85 -3.99 -3.42
N MET A 135 -5.97 -4.66 -3.72
CA MET A 135 -6.08 -6.10 -3.68
C MET A 135 -5.84 -6.70 -5.07
N ILE A 136 -4.77 -7.49 -5.23
CA ILE A 136 -4.46 -8.19 -6.48
C ILE A 136 -4.16 -9.65 -6.14
N ASP A 137 -4.92 -10.57 -6.74
CA ASP A 137 -4.77 -12.02 -6.55
C ASP A 137 -4.68 -12.43 -5.07
N GLY A 138 -5.56 -11.86 -4.23
CA GLY A 138 -5.64 -12.14 -2.79
C GLY A 138 -4.51 -11.56 -1.93
N LYS A 139 -3.61 -10.78 -2.50
CA LYS A 139 -2.53 -10.07 -1.80
C LYS A 139 -2.80 -8.57 -1.76
N VAL A 140 -2.36 -7.92 -0.69
CA VAL A 140 -2.54 -6.46 -0.51
C VAL A 140 -1.26 -5.74 -0.89
N TYR A 141 -1.40 -4.68 -1.67
CA TYR A 141 -0.31 -3.85 -2.16
C TYR A 141 -0.53 -2.38 -1.80
N TYR A 142 0.56 -1.64 -1.66
CA TYR A 142 0.58 -0.21 -1.91
C TYR A 142 0.60 -0.02 -3.42
N GLY A 143 -0.26 0.82 -3.98
CA GLY A 143 -0.35 1.04 -5.42
C GLY A 143 -0.37 2.52 -5.79
N TYR A 144 0.26 2.87 -6.89
CA TYR A 144 0.16 4.19 -7.49
C TYR A 144 -0.26 4.06 -8.96
N TYR A 145 -1.31 4.78 -9.31
CA TYR A 145 -1.86 4.86 -10.66
C TYR A 145 -1.52 6.20 -11.29
N LYS A 146 -0.86 6.20 -12.43
CA LYS A 146 -0.54 7.40 -13.21
C LYS A 146 -1.17 7.30 -14.58
N PRO A 147 -1.97 8.29 -15.03
CA PRO A 147 -2.65 8.21 -16.31
C PRO A 147 -1.65 8.17 -17.47
N ILE A 148 -1.96 7.36 -18.47
CA ILE A 148 -1.27 7.33 -19.77
C ILE A 148 -2.13 8.14 -20.73
N THR A 149 -1.63 9.31 -21.12
CA THR A 149 -2.34 10.22 -22.03
C THR A 149 -1.67 10.22 -23.38
N VAL A 150 -2.44 9.91 -24.42
CA VAL A 150 -2.01 9.96 -25.82
C VAL A 150 -2.98 10.85 -26.59
N HIS A 151 -2.47 11.83 -27.33
CA HIS A 151 -3.30 12.81 -28.06
C HIS A 151 -4.38 13.49 -27.20
N ASP A 152 -4.01 13.90 -25.97
CA ASP A 152 -4.89 14.54 -24.99
C ASP A 152 -6.04 13.64 -24.46
N GLU A 153 -5.99 12.34 -24.73
CA GLU A 153 -6.95 11.36 -24.23
C GLU A 153 -6.27 10.38 -23.27
N VAL A 154 -6.90 10.12 -22.11
CA VAL A 154 -6.45 9.09 -21.15
C VAL A 154 -6.86 7.72 -21.68
N ILE A 155 -5.89 6.95 -22.15
CA ILE A 155 -6.11 5.61 -22.74
C ILE A 155 -5.94 4.49 -21.74
N GLY A 156 -5.35 4.77 -20.57
CA GLY A 156 -5.06 3.77 -19.54
C GLY A 156 -4.29 4.34 -18.37
N MET A 157 -3.78 3.45 -17.53
CA MET A 157 -2.98 3.76 -16.35
C MET A 157 -1.65 3.01 -16.36
N ALA A 158 -0.58 3.70 -16.05
CA ALA A 158 0.67 3.12 -15.59
C ALA A 158 0.53 2.86 -14.09
N PHE A 159 0.76 1.63 -13.66
CA PHE A 159 0.59 1.19 -12.29
C PHE A 159 1.92 0.70 -11.73
N ALA A 160 2.27 1.18 -10.56
CA ALA A 160 3.38 0.67 -9.77
C ALA A 160 2.86 0.18 -8.42
N ALA A 161 3.32 -0.98 -7.97
CA ALA A 161 2.84 -1.59 -6.74
C ALA A 161 3.97 -2.20 -5.92
N GLN A 162 3.84 -2.14 -4.61
CA GLN A 162 4.71 -2.81 -3.66
C GLN A 162 3.87 -3.68 -2.73
N LEU A 163 4.23 -4.98 -2.64
CA LEU A 163 3.55 -5.90 -1.73
C LEU A 163 3.68 -5.40 -0.29
N LYS A 164 2.57 -5.38 0.44
CA LYS A 164 2.60 -5.15 1.89
C LYS A 164 3.17 -6.37 2.59
N ASP A 165 4.27 -6.19 3.31
CA ASP A 165 4.76 -7.21 4.24
C ASP A 165 3.77 -7.28 5.42
N ASN A 166 3.12 -8.44 5.63
CA ASN A 166 2.23 -8.72 6.76
C ASN A 166 3.03 -8.90 8.05
#